data_9dd894a30cd00427d54b1ff028004ce0
#
_entry.id   9dd894a30cd00427d54b1ff028004ce0
#
_cell.length_a   1.000
_cell.length_b   1.000
_cell.length_c   1.000
_cell.angle_alpha   90.00
_cell.angle_beta   90.00
_cell.angle_gamma   90.00
#
_symmetry.space_group_name_H-M   'P 1'
#
loop_
_entity.id
_entity.type
_entity.pdbx_description
1 polymer ?
#
loop_
_entity_poly.entity_id
_entity_poly.type
_entity_poly.pdbx_seq_one_letter_code
_entity_poly.pdbx_strand_id
1 'polypeptide(L)'
;MKRRSLCIVWSNIAAVRRNRKFCWALFASSLQSTLTTICSNRIYYSENKMRLWHQDMINKLPRQQLLGQHRECCALRGNGWGRQHATVNYVFRYSPYLLYCYHRLIMAEMNRRGYRVSPEWLDKDYRGKRCPAYNNLAVIEVPCPIYTEHDDCYYRECLKNLETKGIYFI
;
A
#
# COMPACT_ATOMS: atom_id res chain seq x y z
N MET A 1 20.63 25.92 -14.98
CA MET A 1 21.30 24.75 -14.36
C MET A 1 20.49 24.30 -13.16
N LYS A 2 19.80 23.18 -13.24
CA LYS A 2 19.34 22.28 -12.14
C LYS A 2 18.24 21.36 -12.67
N ARG A 3 18.64 20.30 -13.39
CA ARG A 3 17.75 19.20 -13.82
C ARG A 3 18.37 17.87 -13.38
N ARG A 4 18.56 17.66 -12.07
CA ARG A 4 19.16 16.38 -11.58
C ARG A 4 18.34 15.63 -10.53
N SER A 5 17.20 16.14 -10.06
CA SER A 5 16.48 15.50 -8.94
C SER A 5 15.33 14.57 -9.34
N LEU A 6 14.93 14.51 -10.61
CA LEU A 6 13.78 13.69 -11.04
C LEU A 6 14.13 12.24 -11.44
N CYS A 7 15.42 11.95 -11.72
CA CYS A 7 15.82 10.59 -12.17
C CYS A 7 15.98 9.56 -11.06
N ILE A 8 16.23 10.00 -9.82
CA ILE A 8 16.56 9.07 -8.70
C ILE A 8 15.33 8.35 -8.17
N VAL A 9 14.17 8.99 -8.16
CA VAL A 9 12.92 8.37 -7.67
C VAL A 9 12.40 7.30 -8.63
N TRP A 10 12.62 7.45 -9.92
CA TRP A 10 12.20 6.47 -10.93
C TRP A 10 13.10 5.23 -10.98
N SER A 11 14.38 5.36 -10.69
CA SER A 11 15.30 4.22 -10.66
C SER A 11 14.99 3.26 -9.52
N ASN A 12 14.51 3.75 -8.36
CA ASN A 12 14.15 2.89 -7.22
C ASN A 12 12.85 2.11 -7.45
N ILE A 13 11.87 2.67 -8.15
CA ILE A 13 10.63 1.94 -8.51
C ILE A 13 10.92 0.84 -9.55
N ALA A 14 11.85 1.07 -10.46
CA ALA A 14 12.28 0.07 -11.43
C ALA A 14 13.14 -1.04 -10.81
N ALA A 15 13.92 -0.74 -9.76
CA ALA A 15 14.73 -1.72 -9.03
C ALA A 15 13.86 -2.70 -8.22
N VAL A 16 12.76 -2.23 -7.63
CA VAL A 16 11.78 -3.09 -6.93
C VAL A 16 11.14 -4.12 -7.89
N ARG A 17 10.93 -3.75 -9.17
CA ARG A 17 10.43 -4.72 -10.18
C ARG A 17 11.45 -5.75 -10.63
N ARG A 18 12.77 -5.46 -10.58
CA ARG A 18 13.81 -6.39 -11.02
C ARG A 18 14.19 -7.45 -9.99
N ASN A 19 14.04 -7.18 -8.71
CA ASN A 19 14.37 -8.15 -7.64
C ASN A 19 13.33 -9.27 -7.46
N ARG A 20 12.16 -9.19 -8.08
CA ARG A 20 11.15 -10.28 -8.05
C ARG A 20 11.61 -11.59 -8.71
N LYS A 21 12.58 -11.55 -9.62
CA LYS A 21 13.08 -12.76 -10.30
C LYS A 21 14.09 -13.57 -9.50
N PHE A 22 14.68 -13.01 -8.44
CA PHE A 22 15.72 -13.68 -7.66
C PHE A 22 15.25 -14.40 -6.40
N CYS A 23 14.05 -14.10 -5.89
CA CYS A 23 13.52 -14.78 -4.69
C CYS A 23 12.86 -16.14 -4.95
N TRP A 24 12.66 -16.55 -6.21
CA TRP A 24 11.94 -17.81 -6.52
C TRP A 24 12.83 -18.98 -6.91
N ALA A 25 14.14 -18.78 -7.11
CA ALA A 25 15.03 -19.80 -7.68
C ALA A 25 15.82 -20.64 -6.68
N LEU A 26 15.74 -20.42 -5.37
CA LEU A 26 16.59 -21.12 -4.39
C LEU A 26 15.85 -21.92 -3.31
N PHE A 27 14.51 -22.14 -3.42
CA PHE A 27 13.79 -22.99 -2.45
C PHE A 27 12.84 -24.00 -3.11
N ALA A 28 13.33 -24.68 -4.14
CA ALA A 28 12.63 -25.81 -4.72
C ALA A 28 13.47 -27.07 -4.52
N SER A 29 13.64 -27.51 -3.27
CA SER A 29 13.84 -28.95 -2.96
C SER A 29 13.82 -29.14 -1.45
N SER A 30 12.97 -30.07 -1.04
CA SER A 30 12.89 -30.71 0.28
C SER A 30 11.96 -30.03 1.31
N LEU A 31 10.97 -30.83 1.66
CA LEU A 31 10.03 -30.79 2.79
C LEU A 31 8.60 -30.32 2.47
N GLN A 32 7.88 -31.15 1.71
CA GLN A 32 6.45 -31.35 1.91
C GLN A 32 6.27 -32.03 3.27
N SER A 33 6.13 -31.22 4.32
CA SER A 33 5.50 -31.67 5.56
C SER A 33 5.18 -30.46 6.43
N THR A 34 3.87 -30.24 6.69
CA THR A 34 3.32 -29.54 7.84
C THR A 34 3.72 -28.08 8.04
N LEU A 35 3.28 -27.21 7.15
CA LEU A 35 3.08 -25.80 7.50
C LEU A 35 1.59 -25.47 7.41
N THR A 36 0.79 -26.12 8.28
CA THR A 36 -0.45 -25.52 8.75
C THR A 36 -0.03 -24.37 9.68
N THR A 37 0.46 -23.29 9.09
CA THR A 37 0.71 -22.05 9.83
C THR A 37 -0.64 -21.60 10.37
N ILE A 38 -0.80 -21.74 11.67
CA ILE A 38 -1.92 -21.25 12.46
C ILE A 38 -2.01 -19.75 12.18
N CYS A 39 -2.80 -19.34 11.18
CA CYS A 39 -3.30 -17.99 11.07
C CYS A 39 -4.17 -17.78 12.31
N SER A 40 -3.55 -17.21 13.33
CA SER A 40 -4.18 -16.82 14.58
C SER A 40 -5.52 -16.17 14.28
N ASN A 41 -6.62 -16.71 14.81
CA ASN A 41 -8.02 -16.32 14.65
C ASN A 41 -8.23 -14.80 14.63
N ARG A 42 -8.03 -14.16 13.49
CA ARG A 42 -8.46 -12.80 13.25
C ARG A 42 -9.64 -12.82 12.30
N ILE A 43 -10.78 -13.32 12.80
CA ILE A 43 -12.05 -13.19 12.10
C ILE A 43 -12.47 -11.73 12.20
N TYR A 44 -12.13 -10.93 11.20
CA TYR A 44 -12.61 -9.57 11.05
C TYR A 44 -13.55 -9.48 9.85
N TYR A 45 -14.79 -9.93 10.03
CA TYR A 45 -15.88 -9.59 9.13
C TYR A 45 -16.45 -8.23 9.53
N SER A 46 -16.12 -7.18 8.79
CA SER A 46 -16.81 -5.90 8.86
C SER A 46 -16.78 -5.25 7.48
N GLU A 47 -17.93 -5.18 6.85
CA GLU A 47 -18.10 -4.80 5.45
C GLU A 47 -17.74 -3.34 5.11
N ASN A 48 -17.53 -2.47 6.11
CA ASN A 48 -17.27 -1.03 5.90
C ASN A 48 -16.09 -0.48 6.70
N LYS A 49 -15.07 -1.28 6.98
CA LYS A 49 -13.86 -0.79 7.65
C LYS A 49 -12.85 -0.29 6.64
N MET A 50 -12.28 0.88 6.90
CA MET A 50 -11.11 1.40 6.21
C MET A 50 -10.00 0.35 6.24
N ARG A 51 -9.37 0.07 5.09
CA ARG A 51 -8.22 -0.84 5.00
C ARG A 51 -7.25 -0.36 3.94
N LEU A 52 -5.99 -0.73 4.06
CA LEU A 52 -5.06 -0.65 2.93
C LEU A 52 -5.05 -2.00 2.23
N TRP A 53 -5.38 -2.01 0.94
CA TRP A 53 -5.28 -3.22 0.13
C TRP A 53 -3.83 -3.67 0.03
N HIS A 54 -3.60 -4.97 -0.02
CA HIS A 54 -2.25 -5.50 -0.22
C HIS A 54 -1.61 -4.84 -1.46
N GLN A 55 -0.35 -4.40 -1.33
CA GLN A 55 0.30 -3.62 -2.40
C GLN A 55 0.33 -4.33 -3.76
N ASP A 56 0.43 -5.67 -3.78
CA ASP A 56 0.48 -6.47 -5.00
C ASP A 56 -0.86 -6.59 -5.73
N MET A 57 -1.94 -6.14 -5.09
CA MET A 57 -3.29 -6.13 -5.68
C MET A 57 -3.62 -4.81 -6.36
N ILE A 58 -2.85 -3.75 -6.11
CA ILE A 58 -3.18 -2.37 -6.54
C ILE A 58 -3.47 -2.30 -8.05
N ASN A 59 -2.66 -2.97 -8.84
CA ASN A 59 -2.81 -2.98 -10.30
C ASN A 59 -4.02 -3.80 -10.81
N LYS A 60 -4.64 -4.61 -9.94
CA LYS A 60 -5.79 -5.46 -10.24
C LYS A 60 -7.09 -4.90 -9.66
N LEU A 61 -7.01 -3.93 -8.74
CA LEU A 61 -8.19 -3.36 -8.10
C LEU A 61 -9.15 -2.77 -9.12
N PRO A 62 -10.47 -3.03 -9.03
CA PRO A 62 -11.47 -2.32 -9.80
C PRO A 62 -11.42 -0.80 -9.54
N ARG A 63 -11.96 -0.03 -10.48
CA ARG A 63 -11.98 1.44 -10.41
C ARG A 63 -12.44 1.96 -9.04
N GLN A 64 -13.56 1.43 -8.55
CA GLN A 64 -14.19 1.91 -7.32
C GLN A 64 -13.29 1.70 -6.09
N GLN A 65 -12.65 0.53 -5.99
CA GLN A 65 -11.71 0.18 -4.92
C GLN A 65 -10.44 1.01 -5.00
N LEU A 66 -9.90 1.21 -6.20
CA LEU A 66 -8.70 2.04 -6.38
C LEU A 66 -8.94 3.50 -6.00
N LEU A 67 -10.05 4.11 -6.45
CA LEU A 67 -10.41 5.48 -6.09
C LEU A 67 -10.79 5.60 -4.60
N GLY A 68 -11.42 4.57 -4.04
CA GLY A 68 -11.67 4.46 -2.61
C GLY A 68 -10.38 4.46 -1.81
N GLN A 69 -9.41 3.63 -2.22
CA GLN A 69 -8.10 3.54 -1.58
C GLN A 69 -7.34 4.87 -1.62
N HIS A 70 -7.41 5.60 -2.73
CA HIS A 70 -6.83 6.95 -2.80
C HIS A 70 -7.42 7.85 -1.71
N ARG A 71 -8.76 7.89 -1.56
CA ARG A 71 -9.42 8.69 -0.53
C ARG A 71 -9.05 8.26 0.89
N GLU A 72 -8.92 6.97 1.12
CA GLU A 72 -8.46 6.42 2.41
C GLU A 72 -7.02 6.82 2.72
N CYS A 73 -6.12 6.76 1.75
CA CYS A 73 -4.75 7.25 1.91
C CYS A 73 -4.71 8.75 2.20
N CYS A 74 -5.53 9.56 1.51
CA CYS A 74 -5.65 10.99 1.80
C CYS A 74 -6.10 11.22 3.26
N ALA A 75 -7.09 10.48 3.73
CA ALA A 75 -7.57 10.57 5.10
C ALA A 75 -6.51 10.17 6.12
N LEU A 76 -5.81 9.07 5.89
CA LEU A 76 -4.75 8.58 6.79
C LEU A 76 -3.56 9.55 6.86
N ARG A 77 -3.15 10.14 5.73
CA ARG A 77 -2.14 11.21 5.73
C ARG A 77 -2.59 12.44 6.52
N GLY A 78 -3.90 12.71 6.53
CA GLY A 78 -4.56 13.73 7.36
C GLY A 78 -4.88 13.26 8.78
N ASN A 79 -4.14 12.27 9.32
CA ASN A 79 -4.34 11.72 10.66
C ASN A 79 -5.67 10.96 10.87
N GLY A 80 -6.24 10.37 9.80
CA GLY A 80 -7.42 9.51 9.90
C GLY A 80 -8.65 10.16 10.55
N TRP A 81 -8.80 11.49 10.41
CA TRP A 81 -9.84 12.29 11.09
C TRP A 81 -9.82 12.18 12.64
N GLY A 82 -8.69 11.78 13.23
CA GLY A 82 -8.56 11.56 14.67
C GLY A 82 -9.33 10.34 15.20
N ARG A 83 -9.85 9.48 14.32
CA ARG A 83 -10.53 8.24 14.69
C ARG A 83 -9.64 7.03 14.55
N GLN A 84 -9.76 6.11 15.49
CA GLN A 84 -9.06 4.83 15.40
C GLN A 84 -9.81 3.86 14.49
N HIS A 85 -9.08 3.26 13.54
CA HIS A 85 -9.58 2.23 12.64
C HIS A 85 -8.71 0.97 12.79
N ALA A 86 -9.14 0.01 13.59
CA ALA A 86 -8.37 -1.15 14.00
C ALA A 86 -7.62 -1.87 12.87
N THR A 87 -8.20 -1.89 11.66
CA THR A 87 -7.63 -2.56 10.47
C THR A 87 -6.45 -1.83 9.84
N VAL A 88 -6.27 -0.52 10.11
CA VAL A 88 -5.22 0.30 9.47
C VAL A 88 -4.39 1.08 10.47
N ASN A 89 -4.66 0.95 11.78
CA ASN A 89 -3.91 1.68 12.80
C ASN A 89 -2.40 1.35 12.81
N TYR A 90 -2.03 0.20 12.24
CA TYR A 90 -0.62 -0.16 12.12
C TYR A 90 0.18 0.88 11.35
N VAL A 91 -0.39 1.59 10.36
CA VAL A 91 0.33 2.59 9.57
C VAL A 91 0.90 3.72 10.43
N PHE A 92 0.27 4.02 11.57
CA PHE A 92 0.72 5.06 12.51
C PHE A 92 1.88 4.62 13.41
N ARG A 93 2.26 3.34 13.38
CA ARG A 93 3.45 2.81 14.07
C ARG A 93 4.71 2.97 13.23
N TYR A 94 4.55 3.24 11.95
CA TYR A 94 5.63 3.42 10.98
C TYR A 94 5.87 4.90 10.69
N SER A 95 7.00 5.19 10.05
CA SER A 95 7.23 6.52 9.50
C SER A 95 6.11 6.92 8.54
N PRO A 96 5.57 8.14 8.65
CA PRO A 96 4.58 8.65 7.68
C PRO A 96 5.06 8.61 6.23
N TYR A 97 6.38 8.53 6.02
CA TYR A 97 6.98 8.38 4.70
C TYR A 97 6.56 7.07 4.02
N LEU A 98 6.40 5.97 4.76
CA LEU A 98 5.92 4.70 4.19
C LEU A 98 4.47 4.82 3.68
N LEU A 99 3.62 5.54 4.40
CA LEU A 99 2.26 5.82 3.93
C LEU A 99 2.25 6.68 2.66
N TYR A 100 3.14 7.66 2.59
CA TYR A 100 3.33 8.43 1.36
C TYR A 100 3.78 7.52 0.20
N CYS A 101 4.74 6.62 0.42
CA CYS A 101 5.22 5.69 -0.60
C CYS A 101 4.11 4.73 -1.07
N TYR A 102 3.32 4.18 -0.14
CA TYR A 102 2.15 3.37 -0.48
C TYR A 102 1.13 4.18 -1.31
N HIS A 103 0.82 5.40 -0.89
CA HIS A 103 -0.08 6.28 -1.63
C HIS A 103 0.45 6.61 -3.03
N ARG A 104 1.77 6.72 -3.20
CA ARG A 104 2.41 6.90 -4.51
C ARG A 104 2.14 5.74 -5.45
N LEU A 105 2.08 4.49 -4.95
CA LEU A 105 1.71 3.33 -5.77
C LEU A 105 0.26 3.44 -6.28
N ILE A 106 -0.65 3.85 -5.41
CA ILE A 106 -2.07 4.07 -5.76
C ILE A 106 -2.19 5.18 -6.83
N MET A 107 -1.53 6.32 -6.61
CA MET A 107 -1.57 7.44 -7.54
C MET A 107 -0.93 7.12 -8.91
N ALA A 108 0.15 6.34 -8.90
CA ALA A 108 0.80 5.87 -10.13
C ALA A 108 -0.15 4.99 -10.94
N GLU A 109 -0.87 4.08 -10.28
CA GLU A 109 -1.87 3.24 -10.94
C GLU A 109 -3.07 4.04 -11.44
N MET A 110 -3.53 5.04 -10.66
CA MET A 110 -4.58 5.97 -11.11
C MET A 110 -4.17 6.71 -12.38
N ASN A 111 -2.95 7.28 -12.40
CA ASN A 111 -2.42 7.98 -13.57
C ASN A 111 -2.28 7.04 -14.78
N ARG A 112 -1.83 5.80 -14.57
CA ARG A 112 -1.73 4.78 -15.62
C ARG A 112 -3.08 4.49 -16.27
N ARG A 113 -4.17 4.59 -15.49
CA ARG A 113 -5.56 4.42 -15.97
C ARG A 113 -6.20 5.72 -16.45
N GLY A 114 -5.49 6.84 -16.50
CA GLY A 114 -6.01 8.13 -16.92
C GLY A 114 -6.90 8.85 -15.89
N TYR A 115 -6.84 8.46 -14.61
CA TYR A 115 -7.57 9.16 -13.56
C TYR A 115 -6.76 10.35 -13.05
N ARG A 116 -7.45 11.46 -12.79
CA ARG A 116 -6.82 12.69 -12.28
C ARG A 116 -6.43 12.54 -10.81
N VAL A 117 -5.22 12.94 -10.50
CA VAL A 117 -4.69 13.05 -9.15
C VAL A 117 -4.36 14.52 -8.90
N SER A 118 -4.80 15.09 -7.78
CA SER A 118 -4.42 16.45 -7.38
C SER A 118 -2.91 16.51 -7.11
N PRO A 119 -2.20 17.49 -7.70
CA PRO A 119 -0.74 17.59 -7.63
C PRO A 119 -0.19 17.68 -6.21
N GLU A 120 -0.95 18.27 -5.29
CA GLU A 120 -0.54 18.46 -3.89
C GLU A 120 -0.23 17.12 -3.20
N TRP A 121 -0.93 16.04 -3.57
CA TRP A 121 -0.70 14.72 -3.00
C TRP A 121 0.63 14.07 -3.44
N LEU A 122 1.28 14.65 -4.46
CA LEU A 122 2.62 14.24 -4.89
C LEU A 122 3.73 14.77 -3.99
N ASP A 123 3.42 15.77 -3.16
CA ASP A 123 4.31 16.25 -2.12
C ASP A 123 4.26 15.32 -0.90
N LYS A 124 5.44 14.89 -0.43
CA LYS A 124 5.56 14.00 0.74
C LYS A 124 5.09 14.65 2.04
N ASP A 125 5.24 15.96 2.13
CA ASP A 125 4.94 16.74 3.33
C ASP A 125 3.45 17.12 3.43
N TYR A 126 2.71 17.09 2.30
CA TYR A 126 1.31 17.48 2.28
C TYR A 126 0.41 16.46 3.00
N ARG A 127 -0.48 16.96 3.88
CA ARG A 127 -1.37 16.16 4.73
C ARG A 127 -2.86 16.46 4.53
N GLY A 128 -3.18 17.23 3.49
CA GLY A 128 -4.54 17.71 3.24
C GLY A 128 -4.83 19.06 3.88
N LYS A 129 -5.99 19.62 3.58
CA LYS A 129 -6.35 21.00 3.97
C LYS A 129 -6.56 21.20 5.49
N ARG A 130 -6.81 20.13 6.24
CA ARG A 130 -7.16 20.20 7.67
C ARG A 130 -5.98 20.01 8.60
N CYS A 131 -4.87 19.51 8.11
CA CYS A 131 -3.68 19.24 8.90
C CYS A 131 -2.52 20.08 8.36
N PRO A 132 -1.67 20.64 9.24
CA PRO A 132 -0.45 21.31 8.78
C PRO A 132 0.45 20.29 8.08
N ALA A 133 1.16 20.72 7.04
CA ALA A 133 2.16 19.91 6.37
C ALA A 133 3.27 19.49 7.35
N TYR A 134 3.94 18.39 7.04
CA TYR A 134 5.15 18.05 7.77
C TYR A 134 6.25 19.07 7.46
N ASN A 135 7.11 19.32 8.45
CA ASN A 135 8.30 20.13 8.24
C ASN A 135 9.45 19.20 7.79
N ASN A 136 9.57 18.99 6.48
CA ASN A 136 10.59 18.17 5.85
C ASN A 136 10.62 16.70 6.36
N LEU A 137 9.56 15.96 6.05
CA LEU A 137 9.46 14.54 6.38
C LEU A 137 10.70 13.76 5.90
N ALA A 138 11.36 13.09 6.82
CA ALA A 138 12.57 12.33 6.53
C ALA A 138 12.28 11.21 5.52
N VAL A 139 13.13 11.15 4.49
CA VAL A 139 13.13 10.05 3.53
C VAL A 139 13.87 8.88 4.13
N ILE A 140 13.22 7.73 4.17
CA ILE A 140 13.81 6.49 4.68
C ILE A 140 13.83 5.43 3.58
N GLU A 141 14.61 4.40 3.76
CA GLU A 141 14.57 3.22 2.89
C GLU A 141 13.19 2.55 2.98
N VAL A 142 12.65 2.18 1.82
CA VAL A 142 11.31 1.59 1.72
C VAL A 142 11.46 0.07 1.62
N PRO A 143 10.99 -0.67 2.63
CA PRO A 143 11.04 -2.13 2.60
C PRO A 143 10.08 -2.70 1.55
N CYS A 144 10.28 -3.95 1.19
CA CYS A 144 9.38 -4.70 0.32
C CYS A 144 8.96 -6.01 1.01
N PRO A 145 7.70 -6.14 1.40
CA PRO A 145 6.58 -5.18 1.27
C PRO A 145 6.77 -3.90 2.11
N ILE A 146 6.06 -2.82 1.74
CA ILE A 146 6.13 -1.52 2.43
C ILE A 146 5.76 -1.66 3.92
N TYR A 147 4.80 -2.52 4.21
CA TYR A 147 4.37 -2.86 5.57
C TYR A 147 4.55 -4.36 5.79
N THR A 148 5.09 -4.75 6.92
CA THR A 148 5.26 -6.17 7.29
C THR A 148 3.92 -6.89 7.43
N GLU A 149 2.84 -6.15 7.70
CA GLU A 149 1.47 -6.65 7.75
C GLU A 149 0.94 -7.05 6.36
N HIS A 150 1.59 -6.62 5.27
CA HIS A 150 1.23 -7.00 3.90
C HIS A 150 1.92 -8.31 3.52
N ASP A 151 1.63 -9.36 4.27
CA ASP A 151 2.09 -10.73 4.05
C ASP A 151 1.10 -11.55 3.20
N ASP A 152 1.45 -12.80 2.90
CA ASP A 152 0.59 -13.72 2.14
C ASP A 152 -0.75 -14.02 2.83
N CYS A 153 -0.80 -13.95 4.15
CA CYS A 153 -2.03 -14.17 4.92
C CYS A 153 -2.98 -12.99 4.70
N TYR A 154 -2.45 -11.77 4.80
CA TYR A 154 -3.21 -10.56 4.55
C TYR A 154 -3.63 -10.43 3.07
N TYR A 155 -2.79 -10.89 2.13
CA TYR A 155 -3.17 -10.96 0.72
C TYR A 155 -4.43 -11.81 0.53
N ARG A 156 -4.48 -13.02 1.13
CA ARG A 156 -5.67 -13.89 1.07
C ARG A 156 -6.89 -13.29 1.75
N GLU A 157 -6.70 -12.58 2.87
CA GLU A 157 -7.78 -11.83 3.52
C GLU A 157 -8.36 -10.74 2.61
N CYS A 158 -7.49 -10.02 1.91
CA CYS A 158 -7.90 -9.01 0.93
C CYS A 158 -8.69 -9.64 -0.21
N LEU A 159 -8.25 -10.77 -0.76
CA LEU A 159 -8.97 -11.51 -1.81
C LEU A 159 -10.37 -11.88 -1.33
N LYS A 160 -10.46 -12.53 -0.18
CA LYS A 160 -11.76 -12.94 0.39
C LYS A 160 -12.70 -11.75 0.59
N ASN A 161 -12.16 -10.59 1.00
CA ASN A 161 -12.98 -9.38 1.14
C ASN A 161 -13.47 -8.83 -0.20
N LEU A 162 -12.70 -9.00 -1.28
CA LEU A 162 -13.15 -8.61 -2.63
C LEU A 162 -14.22 -9.59 -3.13
N GLU A 163 -14.05 -10.89 -2.91
CA GLU A 163 -15.03 -11.92 -3.24
C GLU A 163 -16.39 -11.68 -2.59
N THR A 164 -16.41 -11.28 -1.30
CA THR A 164 -17.68 -10.90 -0.63
C THR A 164 -18.39 -9.71 -1.27
N LYS A 165 -17.67 -8.92 -2.07
CA LYS A 165 -18.21 -7.80 -2.85
C LYS A 165 -18.49 -8.17 -4.31
N GLY A 166 -18.42 -9.46 -4.65
CA GLY A 166 -18.64 -9.96 -6.02
C GLY A 166 -17.47 -9.64 -6.97
N ILE A 167 -16.28 -9.34 -6.44
CA ILE A 167 -15.10 -9.00 -7.22
C ILE A 167 -14.14 -10.20 -7.19
N TYR A 168 -13.95 -10.81 -8.35
CA TYR A 168 -13.08 -11.97 -8.53
C TYR A 168 -11.90 -11.57 -9.43
N PHE A 169 -10.70 -11.96 -9.05
CA PHE A 169 -9.53 -11.85 -9.92
C PHE A 169 -9.38 -13.17 -10.69
N ILE A 170 -9.43 -13.05 -11.99
CA ILE A 170 -9.16 -14.13 -12.96
C ILE A 170 -7.66 -14.20 -13.23
#